data_6b2f6ab35c680ad3f615078d6dff3bc7
#
_entry.id   6b2f6ab35c680ad3f615078d6dff3bc7
#
_cell.length_a   1.000
_cell.length_b   1.000
_cell.length_c   1.000
_cell.angle_alpha   90.00
_cell.angle_beta   90.00
_cell.angle_gamma   90.00
#
_symmetry.space_group_name_H-M   'P 1'
#
loop_
_entity.id
_entity.type
_entity.pdbx_description
1 polymer ?
#
loop_
_entity_poly.entity_id
_entity_poly.type
_entity_poly.pdbx_seq_one_letter_code
_entity_poly.pdbx_strand_id
1 'polypeptide(L)'
;MDVSEDIVTRNFSGMKFDEVLEYLIQEVKARNYLITRINNIDNIHDRLNGDAAKNVKFKLYKIVEFCNLESCSQLISTDLTAGVFMPVKFAVYQADNKEQVFISFLKPTAFASIFNSDGMMRIAEILEKDMYEILDEIIF
;
A
#
# COMPACT_ATOMS: atom_id res chain seq x y z
N MET A 1 8.26 15.71 3.00
CA MET A 1 7.32 14.74 2.43
C MET A 1 6.06 15.47 1.99
N ASP A 2 5.59 15.18 0.80
CA ASP A 2 4.48 15.92 0.18
C ASP A 2 3.48 14.89 -0.37
N VAL A 3 2.20 15.02 -0.01
CA VAL A 3 1.15 14.07 -0.42
C VAL A 3 1.04 14.00 -1.94
N SER A 4 1.13 15.12 -2.65
CA SER A 4 0.99 15.14 -4.11
C SER A 4 2.17 14.50 -4.85
N GLU A 5 3.35 14.47 -4.25
CA GLU A 5 4.57 13.94 -4.87
C GLU A 5 4.93 12.55 -4.36
N ASP A 6 4.69 12.29 -3.08
CA ASP A 6 5.20 11.09 -2.40
C ASP A 6 4.17 9.98 -2.26
N ILE A 7 2.88 10.28 -2.43
CA ILE A 7 1.83 9.28 -2.43
C ILE A 7 1.34 9.09 -3.86
N VAL A 8 1.46 7.84 -4.34
CA VAL A 8 0.99 7.43 -5.66
C VAL A 8 -0.42 6.90 -5.52
N THR A 9 -1.31 7.32 -6.41
CA THR A 9 -2.69 6.81 -6.44
C THR A 9 -3.04 6.41 -7.86
N ARG A 10 -3.59 5.21 -8.03
CA ARG A 10 -4.08 4.68 -9.29
C ARG A 10 -5.56 4.36 -9.21
N ASN A 11 -6.28 4.63 -10.30
CA ASN A 11 -7.69 4.38 -10.45
C ASN A 11 -7.90 3.16 -11.35
N PHE A 12 -8.74 2.22 -10.92
CA PHE A 12 -9.07 1.01 -11.67
C PHE A 12 -10.54 1.04 -12.07
N SER A 13 -10.87 1.90 -13.02
CA SER A 13 -12.24 2.04 -13.55
C SER A 13 -12.68 0.76 -14.24
N GLY A 14 -13.94 0.37 -14.01
CA GLY A 14 -14.52 -0.81 -14.64
C GLY A 14 -14.22 -2.13 -13.95
N MET A 15 -13.43 -2.12 -12.88
CA MET A 15 -13.14 -3.30 -12.07
C MET A 15 -13.87 -3.22 -10.73
N LYS A 16 -14.29 -4.36 -10.23
CA LYS A 16 -14.87 -4.46 -8.89
C LYS A 16 -13.76 -4.49 -7.83
N PHE A 17 -14.10 -4.06 -6.63
CA PHE A 17 -13.15 -4.02 -5.52
C PHE A 17 -12.48 -5.38 -5.27
N ASP A 18 -13.26 -6.46 -5.23
CA ASP A 18 -12.71 -7.80 -4.97
C ASP A 18 -11.78 -8.26 -6.10
N GLU A 19 -12.07 -7.89 -7.34
CA GLU A 19 -11.21 -8.21 -8.47
C GLU A 19 -9.86 -7.48 -8.36
N VAL A 20 -9.88 -6.20 -8.05
CA VAL A 20 -8.66 -5.40 -7.89
C VAL A 20 -7.82 -5.94 -6.74
N LEU A 21 -8.46 -6.24 -5.61
CA LEU A 21 -7.77 -6.79 -4.43
C LEU A 21 -7.11 -8.14 -4.75
N GLU A 22 -7.83 -9.03 -5.43
CA GLU A 22 -7.30 -10.34 -5.79
C GLU A 22 -6.11 -10.23 -6.74
N TYR A 23 -6.21 -9.41 -7.78
CA TYR A 23 -5.09 -9.17 -8.70
C TYR A 23 -3.89 -8.60 -7.96
N LEU A 24 -4.12 -7.64 -7.07
CA LEU A 24 -3.04 -7.06 -6.28
C LEU A 24 -2.32 -8.13 -5.45
N ILE A 25 -3.06 -8.96 -4.75
CA ILE A 25 -2.49 -10.01 -3.92
C ILE A 25 -1.67 -10.98 -4.77
N GLN A 26 -2.21 -11.39 -5.92
CA GLN A 26 -1.51 -12.31 -6.83
C GLN A 26 -0.21 -11.71 -7.36
N GLU A 27 -0.23 -10.44 -7.76
CA GLU A 27 0.95 -9.77 -8.29
C GLU A 27 2.04 -9.54 -7.23
N VAL A 28 1.63 -9.22 -6.00
CA VAL A 28 2.56 -9.10 -4.87
C VAL A 28 3.28 -10.43 -4.64
N LYS A 29 2.52 -11.53 -4.62
CA LYS A 29 3.08 -12.88 -4.44
C LYS A 29 3.95 -13.29 -5.62
N ALA A 30 3.57 -12.95 -6.85
CA ALA A 30 4.30 -13.32 -8.05
C ALA A 30 5.71 -12.68 -8.08
N ARG A 31 5.90 -11.59 -7.38
CA ARG A 31 7.19 -10.92 -7.25
C ARG A 31 7.98 -11.34 -6.00
N ASN A 32 7.58 -12.45 -5.39
CA ASN A 32 8.25 -13.05 -4.23
C ASN A 32 8.17 -12.19 -2.96
N TYR A 33 7.11 -11.39 -2.83
CA TYR A 33 6.82 -10.70 -1.60
C TYR A 33 5.88 -11.55 -0.74
N LEU A 34 6.12 -11.52 0.56
CA LEU A 34 5.26 -12.15 1.54
C LEU A 34 4.20 -11.14 1.99
N ILE A 35 2.94 -11.53 1.90
CA ILE A 35 1.86 -10.72 2.49
C ILE A 35 1.83 -11.01 3.97
N THR A 36 2.15 -10.01 4.78
CA THR A 36 2.26 -10.16 6.22
C THR A 36 0.92 -9.94 6.91
N ARG A 37 0.08 -9.07 6.35
CA ARG A 37 -1.22 -8.77 6.94
C ARG A 37 -2.13 -8.10 5.91
N ILE A 38 -3.43 -8.36 6.03
CA ILE A 38 -4.47 -7.60 5.35
C ILE A 38 -5.37 -7.01 6.43
N ASN A 39 -5.34 -5.69 6.57
CA ASN A 39 -6.19 -4.97 7.51
C ASN A 39 -7.51 -4.62 6.85
N ASN A 40 -8.59 -5.11 7.41
CA ASN A 40 -9.94 -4.87 6.91
C ASN A 40 -10.53 -3.65 7.63
N ILE A 41 -10.14 -2.45 7.19
CA ILE A 41 -10.59 -1.20 7.80
C ILE A 41 -12.10 -1.03 7.63
N ASP A 42 -12.66 -1.58 6.55
CA ASP A 42 -14.09 -1.54 6.27
C ASP A 42 -14.95 -2.29 7.30
N ASN A 43 -14.35 -3.09 8.18
CA ASN A 43 -15.05 -3.67 9.32
C ASN A 43 -15.62 -2.62 10.28
N ILE A 44 -15.15 -1.39 10.17
CA ILE A 44 -15.64 -0.26 10.97
C ILE A 44 -17.14 -0.03 10.75
N HIS A 45 -17.67 -0.38 9.58
CA HIS A 45 -19.12 -0.25 9.29
C HIS A 45 -19.98 -1.09 10.22
N ASP A 46 -19.43 -2.21 10.73
CA ASP A 46 -20.15 -3.10 11.65
C ASP A 46 -19.98 -2.66 13.11
N ARG A 47 -19.11 -1.71 13.40
CA ARG A 47 -18.73 -1.32 14.75
C ARG A 47 -19.13 0.09 15.13
N LEU A 48 -19.34 0.96 14.15
CA LEU A 48 -19.73 2.33 14.38
C LEU A 48 -21.21 2.52 14.10
N ASN A 49 -21.82 3.41 14.87
CA ASN A 49 -23.21 3.82 14.66
C ASN A 49 -23.34 5.32 14.99
N GLY A 50 -24.53 5.88 14.73
CA GLY A 50 -24.82 7.28 14.99
C GLY A 50 -23.95 8.24 14.19
N ASP A 51 -23.53 9.32 14.83
CA ASP A 51 -22.74 10.38 14.16
C ASP A 51 -21.35 9.89 13.72
N ALA A 52 -20.76 8.97 14.45
CA ALA A 52 -19.46 8.42 14.09
C ALA A 52 -19.54 7.68 12.75
N ALA A 53 -20.61 6.91 12.52
CA ALA A 53 -20.81 6.20 11.25
C ALA A 53 -20.99 7.15 10.08
N LYS A 54 -21.61 8.32 10.30
CA LYS A 54 -21.85 9.31 9.24
C LYS A 54 -20.58 9.98 8.74
N ASN A 55 -19.52 9.94 9.53
CA ASN A 55 -18.24 10.56 9.18
C ASN A 55 -17.32 9.65 8.37
N VAL A 56 -17.70 8.38 8.18
CA VAL A 56 -16.92 7.44 7.37
C VAL A 56 -17.16 7.75 5.89
N LYS A 57 -16.07 8.02 5.16
CA LYS A 57 -16.11 8.48 3.76
C LYS A 57 -15.72 7.39 2.76
N PHE A 58 -15.68 6.14 3.16
CA PHE A 58 -15.38 5.03 2.28
C PHE A 58 -16.43 3.92 2.44
N LYS A 59 -16.63 3.21 1.33
CA LYS A 59 -17.49 2.03 1.31
C LYS A 59 -16.69 0.79 1.67
N LEU A 60 -15.53 0.63 1.04
CA LEU A 60 -14.60 -0.48 1.24
C LEU A 60 -13.20 0.07 1.41
N TYR A 61 -12.43 -0.52 2.33
CA TYR A 61 -11.07 -0.10 2.59
C TYR A 61 -10.27 -1.24 3.21
N LYS A 62 -9.19 -1.62 2.52
CA LYS A 62 -8.27 -2.63 3.03
C LYS A 62 -6.84 -2.16 2.85
N ILE A 63 -5.97 -2.54 3.78
CA ILE A 63 -4.55 -2.25 3.71
C ILE A 63 -3.82 -3.57 3.59
N VAL A 64 -3.09 -3.75 2.49
CA VAL A 64 -2.29 -4.94 2.21
C VAL A 64 -0.85 -4.64 2.59
N GLU A 65 -0.36 -5.26 3.65
CA GLU A 65 1.01 -5.13 4.13
C GLU A 65 1.83 -6.29 3.60
N PHE A 66 3.02 -5.99 3.09
CA PHE A 66 3.88 -7.00 2.50
C PHE A 66 5.34 -6.66 2.69
N CYS A 67 6.20 -7.65 2.60
CA CYS A 67 7.64 -7.44 2.63
C CYS A 67 8.39 -8.57 1.94
N ASN A 68 9.59 -8.23 1.46
CA ASN A 68 10.61 -9.21 1.15
C ASN A 68 11.55 -9.25 2.35
N LEU A 69 11.68 -10.41 2.99
CA LEU A 69 12.43 -10.52 4.25
C LEU A 69 13.88 -10.06 4.10
N GLU A 70 14.51 -10.36 2.98
CA GLU A 70 15.89 -9.94 2.72
C GLU A 70 16.00 -8.42 2.65
N SER A 71 15.16 -7.78 1.82
CA SER A 71 15.16 -6.31 1.67
C SER A 71 14.77 -5.61 2.95
N CYS A 72 13.76 -6.12 3.67
CA CYS A 72 13.34 -5.57 4.95
C CYS A 72 14.46 -5.61 5.99
N SER A 73 15.15 -6.75 6.08
CA SER A 73 16.24 -6.90 7.04
C SER A 73 17.41 -5.97 6.72
N GLN A 74 17.70 -5.77 5.43
CA GLN A 74 18.74 -4.83 5.00
C GLN A 74 18.41 -3.39 5.34
N LEU A 75 17.15 -2.97 5.10
CA LEU A 75 16.70 -1.62 5.47
C LEU A 75 16.81 -1.38 6.97
N ILE A 76 16.29 -2.31 7.76
CA ILE A 76 16.28 -2.19 9.22
C ILE A 76 17.70 -2.28 9.79
N SER A 77 18.57 -3.09 9.18
CA SER A 77 19.97 -3.21 9.64
C SER A 77 20.78 -1.94 9.33
N THR A 78 20.40 -1.17 8.33
CA THR A 78 21.03 0.12 8.02
C THR A 78 20.72 1.14 9.11
N ASP A 79 19.49 1.16 9.58
CA ASP A 79 19.04 2.01 10.68
C ASP A 79 17.88 1.29 11.38
N LEU A 80 18.05 0.95 12.65
CA LEU A 80 17.05 0.20 13.40
C LEU A 80 15.72 0.93 13.55
N THR A 81 15.72 2.26 13.44
CA THR A 81 14.48 3.03 13.51
C THR A 81 13.66 2.95 12.23
N ALA A 82 14.25 2.45 11.14
CA ALA A 82 13.53 2.31 9.86
C ALA A 82 12.30 1.41 9.95
N GLY A 83 12.24 0.56 10.97
CA GLY A 83 11.08 -0.29 11.21
C GLY A 83 9.76 0.46 11.36
N VAL A 84 9.80 1.77 11.69
CA VAL A 84 8.58 2.58 11.79
C VAL A 84 7.87 2.74 10.44
N PHE A 85 8.58 2.53 9.32
CA PHE A 85 8.01 2.59 7.98
C PHE A 85 7.69 1.20 7.41
N MET A 86 7.95 0.14 8.16
CA MET A 86 7.80 -1.23 7.68
C MET A 86 6.64 -1.93 8.39
N PRO A 87 5.96 -2.88 7.75
CA PRO A 87 6.10 -3.24 6.34
C PRO A 87 5.54 -2.17 5.41
N VAL A 88 5.98 -2.19 4.16
CA VAL A 88 5.36 -1.35 3.12
C VAL A 88 3.96 -1.87 2.82
N LYS A 89 3.13 -1.04 2.23
CA LYS A 89 1.72 -1.37 2.08
C LYS A 89 1.07 -0.70 0.88
N PHE A 90 0.01 -1.33 0.42
CA PHE A 90 -0.95 -0.71 -0.50
C PHE A 90 -2.26 -0.49 0.23
N ALA A 91 -2.82 0.70 0.12
CA ALA A 91 -4.18 0.97 0.54
C ALA A 91 -5.10 0.77 -0.65
N VAL A 92 -6.08 -0.12 -0.52
CA VAL A 92 -7.07 -0.41 -1.58
C VAL A 92 -8.42 0.07 -1.07
N TYR A 93 -9.08 0.94 -1.82
CA TYR A 93 -10.30 1.53 -1.30
C TYR A 93 -11.27 1.95 -2.39
N GLN A 94 -12.53 2.04 -1.99
CA GLN A 94 -13.62 2.57 -2.78
C GLN A 94 -14.29 3.65 -1.94
N ALA A 95 -14.32 4.88 -2.46
CA ALA A 95 -14.92 6.01 -1.77
C ALA A 95 -16.43 5.83 -1.67
N ASP A 96 -17.03 6.47 -0.67
CA ASP A 96 -18.47 6.46 -0.50
C ASP A 96 -19.15 7.04 -1.75
N ASN A 97 -20.23 6.39 -2.21
CA ASN A 97 -21.01 6.79 -3.38
C ASN A 97 -20.25 6.80 -4.71
N LYS A 98 -19.10 6.12 -4.80
CA LYS A 98 -18.35 5.97 -6.04
C LYS A 98 -18.10 4.50 -6.33
N GLU A 99 -18.10 4.14 -7.61
CA GLU A 99 -17.82 2.78 -8.03
C GLU A 99 -16.36 2.56 -8.42
N GLN A 100 -15.55 3.62 -8.37
CA GLN A 100 -14.15 3.53 -8.72
C GLN A 100 -13.34 2.98 -7.56
N VAL A 101 -12.42 2.08 -7.90
CA VAL A 101 -11.49 1.48 -6.95
C VAL A 101 -10.12 2.13 -7.14
N PHE A 102 -9.50 2.49 -6.03
CA PHE A 102 -8.19 3.14 -6.00
C PHE A 102 -7.20 2.29 -5.23
N ILE A 103 -5.94 2.38 -5.63
CA ILE A 103 -4.82 1.87 -4.85
C ILE A 103 -3.84 3.03 -4.64
N SER A 104 -3.45 3.24 -3.40
CA SER A 104 -2.47 4.26 -3.02
C SER A 104 -1.32 3.65 -2.25
N PHE A 105 -0.12 4.19 -2.43
CA PHE A 105 1.04 3.81 -1.63
C PHE A 105 2.00 4.98 -1.45
N LEU A 106 2.73 4.95 -0.34
CA LEU A 106 3.82 5.88 -0.08
C LEU A 106 5.07 5.38 -0.80
N LYS A 107 5.70 6.25 -1.59
CA LYS A 107 6.96 5.90 -2.26
C LYS A 107 8.02 5.54 -1.23
N PRO A 108 8.61 4.34 -1.33
CA PRO A 108 9.71 3.98 -0.44
C PRO A 108 10.87 4.97 -0.41
N THR A 109 11.18 5.60 -1.55
CA THR A 109 12.23 6.62 -1.59
C THR A 109 11.92 7.84 -0.74
N ALA A 110 10.63 8.16 -0.53
CA ALA A 110 10.23 9.28 0.32
C ALA A 110 10.61 9.05 1.77
N PHE A 111 10.36 7.86 2.33
CA PHE A 111 10.78 7.59 3.70
C PHE A 111 12.29 7.32 3.79
N ALA A 112 12.89 6.70 2.76
CA ALA A 112 14.32 6.42 2.76
C ALA A 112 15.16 7.70 2.77
N SER A 113 14.67 8.78 2.14
CA SER A 113 15.40 10.05 2.07
C SER A 113 15.65 10.66 3.45
N ILE A 114 14.84 10.32 4.46
CA ILE A 114 14.96 10.82 5.83
C ILE A 114 16.27 10.34 6.48
N PHE A 115 16.76 9.17 6.08
CA PHE A 115 17.90 8.52 6.73
C PHE A 115 19.26 8.88 6.13
N ASN A 116 19.30 9.59 5.00
CA ASN A 116 20.56 10.00 4.35
C ASN A 116 21.55 8.85 4.10
N SER A 117 21.03 7.69 3.71
CA SER A 117 21.83 6.50 3.43
C SER A 117 21.68 6.10 1.97
N ASP A 118 22.79 6.07 1.23
CA ASP A 118 22.78 5.66 -0.18
C ASP A 118 22.36 4.19 -0.32
N GLY A 119 22.80 3.35 0.62
CA GLY A 119 22.42 1.93 0.61
C GLY A 119 20.93 1.73 0.82
N MET A 120 20.35 2.46 1.77
CA MET A 120 18.90 2.41 2.01
C MET A 120 18.13 2.94 0.81
N MET A 121 18.60 4.03 0.21
CA MET A 121 17.98 4.63 -0.96
C MET A 121 17.93 3.65 -2.15
N ARG A 122 19.01 2.90 -2.38
CA ARG A 122 19.04 1.91 -3.46
C ARG A 122 18.02 0.79 -3.26
N ILE A 123 17.90 0.30 -2.03
CA ILE A 123 16.90 -0.73 -1.70
C ILE A 123 15.49 -0.17 -1.90
N ALA A 124 15.27 1.06 -1.45
CA ALA A 124 13.99 1.74 -1.60
C ALA A 124 13.62 1.96 -3.06
N GLU A 125 14.57 2.29 -3.91
CA GLU A 125 14.34 2.45 -5.36
C GLU A 125 13.91 1.15 -6.02
N ILE A 126 14.52 0.04 -5.66
CA ILE A 126 14.15 -1.29 -6.18
C ILE A 126 12.73 -1.64 -5.73
N LEU A 127 12.44 -1.45 -4.47
CA LEU A 127 11.12 -1.71 -3.90
C LEU A 127 10.05 -0.85 -4.57
N GLU A 128 10.32 0.42 -4.74
CA GLU A 128 9.40 1.37 -5.39
C GLU A 128 9.12 0.98 -6.83
N LYS A 129 10.15 0.58 -7.57
CA LYS A 129 9.99 0.10 -8.95
C LYS A 129 9.07 -1.12 -8.99
N ASP A 130 9.26 -2.06 -8.07
CA ASP A 130 8.41 -3.24 -7.98
C ASP A 130 6.95 -2.86 -7.68
N MET A 131 6.74 -1.89 -6.80
CA MET A 131 5.38 -1.43 -6.46
C MET A 131 4.68 -0.81 -7.67
N TYR A 132 5.38 0.01 -8.45
CA TYR A 132 4.82 0.54 -9.69
C TYR A 132 4.49 -0.57 -10.69
N GLU A 133 5.39 -1.52 -10.86
CA GLU A 133 5.19 -2.63 -11.81
C GLU A 133 4.02 -3.53 -11.38
N ILE A 134 3.87 -3.76 -10.08
CA ILE A 134 2.72 -4.52 -9.55
C ILE A 134 1.42 -3.84 -9.99
N LEU A 135 1.31 -2.53 -9.82
CA LEU A 135 0.10 -1.81 -10.23
C LEU A 135 -0.09 -1.82 -11.75
N ASP A 136 0.99 -1.76 -12.51
CA ASP A 136 0.92 -1.80 -13.98
C ASP A 136 0.40 -3.14 -14.51
N GLU A 137 0.58 -4.23 -13.75
CA GLU A 137 0.11 -5.56 -14.14
C GLU A 137 -1.36 -5.80 -13.78
N ILE A 138 -1.99 -4.92 -13.01
CA ILE A 138 -3.42 -5.04 -12.69
C ILE A 138 -4.21 -4.48 -13.87
N ILE A 139 -4.59 -5.37 -14.77
CA ILE A 139 -5.33 -5.03 -16.00
C ILE A 139 -6.48 -6.02 -16.19
N PHE A 140 -7.42 -5.64 -17.05
CA PHE A 140 -8.61 -6.45 -17.39
C PHE A 140 -8.82 -6.51 -18.87
#